data_97f60fbb85495d48692c51a8342cbdca
#
_entry.id   97f60fbb85495d48692c51a8342cbdca
#
_cell.length_a   1.000
_cell.length_b   1.000
_cell.length_c   1.000
_cell.angle_alpha   90.00
_cell.angle_beta   90.00
_cell.angle_gamma   90.00
#
_symmetry.space_group_name_H-M   'P 1'
#
loop_
_entity.id
_entity.type
_entity.pdbx_description
1 polymer ?
#
loop_
_entity_poly.entity_id
_entity_poly.type
_entity_poly.pdbx_seq_one_letter_code
_entity_poly.pdbx_strand_id
1 'polypeptide(L)'
;MDTIENGIRRALARLQPRAARVPFHSTVSGTPLPGNRLDAEYWWSNIRQPVLFEQTILGLVDAGAQLFIEIGPHPVLRGYINECLRTRAVEGRVIATVMRDDDPPQRIAEAASQAMLAGGSVDWQVFFPRPGRFVELPNYAWQRERHWHPVTSEAIGLIYRQRVHPLLGYPLRQQELTWENQLDSQMHPLLADHVVGEAIVFPGSGFAELALAAALAWHAGEVTEIEDLEIRSPLLVDDERSTTIRSRIDAQDGGITITGREQLSDAPWTLHAVARIRREAQHTLLHERCPRLPERPPDFTGASHAELTRTVGISYGPAFQCIDPGWVDGNSALARYRIPESVAGQPAHLHPSLLDGAFQLVFQILQDVVVSHEGVAFVPTSMGRIA
;
A
#
# COMPACT_ATOMS: atom_id res chain seq x y z
N MET A 1 -19.78 8.80 -72.60
CA MET A 1 -18.48 8.22 -72.25
C MET A 1 -18.04 7.13 -73.28
N ASP A 2 -18.92 6.26 -73.73
CA ASP A 2 -18.53 5.14 -74.61
C ASP A 2 -17.91 5.58 -75.95
N THR A 3 -18.23 6.76 -76.46
CA THR A 3 -17.64 7.34 -77.69
C THR A 3 -16.12 7.64 -77.60
N ILE A 4 -15.59 7.78 -76.41
CA ILE A 4 -14.14 8.07 -76.20
C ILE A 4 -13.33 6.81 -75.84
N GLU A 5 -13.95 5.65 -75.65
CA GLU A 5 -13.32 4.38 -75.29
C GLU A 5 -12.13 4.02 -76.15
N ASN A 6 -12.36 3.95 -77.46
CA ASN A 6 -11.31 3.59 -78.41
C ASN A 6 -10.14 4.60 -78.45
N GLY A 7 -10.41 5.86 -78.13
CA GLY A 7 -9.38 6.91 -77.99
C GLY A 7 -8.47 6.65 -76.80
N ILE A 8 -9.07 6.39 -75.63
CA ILE A 8 -8.37 6.12 -74.36
C ILE A 8 -7.55 4.83 -74.46
N ARG A 9 -8.17 3.76 -74.91
CA ARG A 9 -7.50 2.47 -75.09
C ARG A 9 -6.28 2.59 -76.02
N ARG A 10 -6.38 3.32 -77.10
CA ARG A 10 -5.25 3.57 -78.02
C ARG A 10 -4.18 4.45 -77.37
N ALA A 11 -4.54 5.49 -76.67
CA ALA A 11 -3.58 6.36 -75.98
C ALA A 11 -2.79 5.60 -74.91
N LEU A 12 -3.41 4.65 -74.21
CA LEU A 12 -2.81 3.85 -73.15
C LEU A 12 -2.24 2.50 -73.62
N ALA A 13 -2.33 2.17 -74.88
CA ALA A 13 -1.91 0.83 -75.44
C ALA A 13 -0.42 0.52 -75.18
N ARG A 14 0.43 1.53 -75.00
CA ARG A 14 1.87 1.36 -74.71
C ARG A 14 2.19 1.36 -73.23
N LEU A 15 1.19 1.46 -72.33
CA LEU A 15 1.38 1.43 -70.90
C LEU A 15 1.91 0.06 -70.48
N GLN A 16 3.02 0.02 -69.77
CA GLN A 16 3.66 -1.19 -69.20
C GLN A 16 3.62 -1.07 -67.68
N PRO A 17 2.55 -1.47 -67.03
CA PRO A 17 2.45 -1.37 -65.58
C PRO A 17 3.41 -2.30 -64.91
N ARG A 18 3.95 -1.87 -63.75
CA ARG A 18 4.94 -2.60 -62.94
C ARG A 18 4.35 -2.92 -61.57
N ALA A 19 5.00 -3.81 -60.82
CA ALA A 19 4.65 -4.05 -59.45
C ALA A 19 4.70 -2.73 -58.62
N ALA A 20 3.66 -2.51 -57.83
CA ALA A 20 3.57 -1.31 -57.02
C ALA A 20 4.61 -1.32 -55.90
N ARG A 21 5.23 -0.17 -55.61
CA ARG A 21 6.18 0.01 -54.47
C ARG A 21 5.38 0.34 -53.18
N VAL A 22 4.17 0.86 -53.32
CA VAL A 22 3.24 1.19 -52.25
C VAL A 22 1.94 0.41 -52.54
N PRO A 23 1.32 -0.21 -51.53
CA PRO A 23 0.05 -0.88 -51.74
C PRO A 23 -0.99 0.04 -52.40
N PHE A 24 -1.63 -0.44 -53.42
CA PHE A 24 -2.66 0.30 -54.14
C PHE A 24 -4.02 -0.31 -53.90
N HIS A 25 -4.98 0.47 -53.43
CA HIS A 25 -6.36 0.08 -53.26
C HIS A 25 -7.22 0.75 -54.34
N SER A 26 -7.96 -0.05 -55.08
CA SER A 26 -8.71 0.42 -56.24
C SER A 26 -10.16 0.74 -55.88
N THR A 27 -10.59 1.94 -56.20
CA THR A 27 -12.01 2.31 -56.11
C THR A 27 -12.85 1.73 -57.25
N VAL A 28 -12.25 1.06 -58.24
CA VAL A 28 -12.96 0.29 -59.26
C VAL A 28 -13.39 -1.06 -58.74
N SER A 29 -12.51 -1.74 -57.97
CA SER A 29 -12.78 -3.07 -57.40
C SER A 29 -13.19 -3.04 -55.93
N GLY A 30 -12.95 -1.92 -55.23
CA GLY A 30 -13.14 -1.82 -53.79
C GLY A 30 -12.10 -2.60 -52.96
N THR A 31 -11.02 -3.08 -53.58
CA THR A 31 -10.06 -4.01 -52.97
C THR A 31 -8.60 -3.66 -53.35
N PRO A 32 -7.61 -4.22 -52.65
CA PRO A 32 -6.20 -4.10 -53.07
C PRO A 32 -6.00 -4.62 -54.48
N LEU A 33 -5.22 -3.89 -55.27
CA LEU A 33 -4.91 -4.26 -56.65
C LEU A 33 -3.39 -4.24 -56.89
N PRO A 34 -2.80 -5.30 -57.44
CA PRO A 34 -1.38 -5.30 -57.83
C PRO A 34 -1.10 -4.27 -58.91
N GLY A 35 0.00 -3.50 -58.75
CA GLY A 35 0.34 -2.40 -59.67
C GLY A 35 0.49 -2.82 -61.15
N ASN A 36 0.88 -4.05 -61.44
CA ASN A 36 0.98 -4.60 -62.77
C ASN A 36 -0.38 -4.81 -63.47
N ARG A 37 -1.50 -4.60 -62.76
CA ARG A 37 -2.86 -4.66 -63.28
C ARG A 37 -3.39 -3.29 -63.69
N LEU A 38 -2.61 -2.20 -63.55
CA LEU A 38 -2.98 -0.83 -63.90
C LEU A 38 -2.78 -0.56 -65.40
N ASP A 39 -3.34 -1.41 -66.23
CA ASP A 39 -3.25 -1.36 -67.69
C ASP A 39 -4.33 -0.45 -68.32
N ALA A 40 -4.37 -0.40 -69.65
CA ALA A 40 -5.34 0.41 -70.38
C ALA A 40 -6.81 0.03 -70.07
N GLU A 41 -7.06 -1.26 -69.80
CA GLU A 41 -8.39 -1.77 -69.45
C GLU A 41 -8.79 -1.29 -68.06
N TYR A 42 -7.87 -1.32 -67.10
CA TYR A 42 -8.14 -0.77 -65.77
C TYR A 42 -8.50 0.72 -65.80
N TRP A 43 -7.72 1.51 -66.57
CA TRP A 43 -7.97 2.95 -66.65
C TRP A 43 -9.25 3.30 -67.39
N TRP A 44 -9.64 2.50 -68.36
CA TRP A 44 -10.99 2.60 -68.96
C TRP A 44 -12.09 2.29 -67.94
N SER A 45 -11.93 1.21 -67.22
CA SER A 45 -12.88 0.83 -66.15
C SER A 45 -12.96 1.91 -65.06
N ASN A 46 -11.86 2.55 -64.68
CA ASN A 46 -11.83 3.66 -63.72
C ASN A 46 -12.65 4.88 -64.19
N ILE A 47 -12.67 5.14 -65.46
CA ILE A 47 -13.48 6.23 -66.04
C ILE A 47 -14.98 5.83 -66.16
N ARG A 48 -15.27 4.57 -66.42
CA ARG A 48 -16.58 4.11 -66.81
C ARG A 48 -17.41 3.50 -65.69
N GLN A 49 -16.78 2.79 -64.78
CA GLN A 49 -17.43 2.04 -63.71
C GLN A 49 -17.82 2.94 -62.52
N PRO A 50 -18.76 2.53 -61.68
CA PRO A 50 -19.02 3.20 -60.41
C PRO A 50 -17.78 3.27 -59.53
N VAL A 51 -17.66 4.37 -58.77
CA VAL A 51 -16.57 4.56 -57.82
C VAL A 51 -16.94 3.92 -56.48
N LEU A 52 -16.31 2.82 -56.13
CA LEU A 52 -16.53 2.10 -54.86
C LEU A 52 -15.71 2.72 -53.71
N PHE A 53 -15.86 4.03 -53.51
CA PHE A 53 -15.03 4.80 -52.56
C PHE A 53 -15.23 4.35 -51.14
N GLU A 54 -16.51 4.29 -50.68
CA GLU A 54 -16.85 3.88 -49.31
C GLU A 54 -16.29 2.48 -49.00
N GLN A 55 -16.55 1.51 -49.87
CA GLN A 55 -16.04 0.15 -49.71
C GLN A 55 -14.53 0.10 -49.60
N THR A 56 -13.84 0.90 -50.40
CA THR A 56 -12.36 0.97 -50.37
C THR A 56 -11.87 1.55 -49.05
N ILE A 57 -12.46 2.64 -48.57
CA ILE A 57 -12.07 3.28 -47.30
C ILE A 57 -12.36 2.38 -46.12
N LEU A 58 -13.56 1.75 -46.09
CA LEU A 58 -13.91 0.80 -45.02
C LEU A 58 -12.92 -0.37 -44.97
N GLY A 59 -12.54 -0.92 -46.13
CA GLY A 59 -11.51 -1.98 -46.21
C GLY A 59 -10.14 -1.52 -45.69
N LEU A 60 -9.76 -0.28 -45.90
CA LEU A 60 -8.51 0.31 -45.32
C LEU A 60 -8.64 0.48 -43.80
N VAL A 61 -9.75 0.96 -43.29
CA VAL A 61 -10.02 1.08 -41.86
C VAL A 61 -10.00 -0.28 -41.17
N ASP A 62 -10.65 -1.29 -41.79
CA ASP A 62 -10.65 -2.67 -41.30
C ASP A 62 -9.23 -3.29 -41.29
N ALA A 63 -8.36 -2.83 -42.21
CA ALA A 63 -6.95 -3.19 -42.24
C ALA A 63 -6.05 -2.37 -41.26
N GLY A 64 -6.64 -1.49 -40.43
CA GLY A 64 -5.95 -0.73 -39.39
C GLY A 64 -5.48 0.67 -39.80
N ALA A 65 -5.91 1.20 -40.95
CA ALA A 65 -5.59 2.56 -41.35
C ALA A 65 -6.36 3.58 -40.48
N GLN A 66 -5.63 4.49 -39.82
CA GLN A 66 -6.19 5.54 -38.95
C GLN A 66 -5.81 6.95 -39.43
N LEU A 67 -4.79 7.07 -40.27
CA LEU A 67 -4.34 8.35 -40.81
C LEU A 67 -4.53 8.36 -42.35
N PHE A 68 -5.29 9.34 -42.80
CA PHE A 68 -5.58 9.56 -44.21
C PHE A 68 -5.07 10.93 -44.63
N ILE A 69 -4.37 11.01 -45.77
CA ILE A 69 -3.87 12.25 -46.34
C ILE A 69 -4.52 12.44 -47.70
N GLU A 70 -5.37 13.45 -47.86
CA GLU A 70 -5.99 13.81 -49.11
C GLU A 70 -5.03 14.71 -49.92
N ILE A 71 -4.53 14.18 -51.03
CA ILE A 71 -3.64 14.91 -51.93
C ILE A 71 -4.48 15.47 -53.07
N GLY A 72 -4.71 16.76 -53.07
CA GLY A 72 -5.52 17.41 -54.08
C GLY A 72 -5.59 18.93 -53.87
N PRO A 73 -6.08 19.67 -54.87
CA PRO A 73 -6.14 21.13 -54.83
C PRO A 73 -7.23 21.68 -53.87
N HIS A 74 -8.13 20.80 -53.45
CA HIS A 74 -9.16 21.10 -52.46
C HIS A 74 -9.70 19.81 -51.81
N PRO A 75 -9.92 19.80 -50.47
CA PRO A 75 -10.38 18.62 -49.81
C PRO A 75 -11.89 18.36 -50.06
N VAL A 76 -12.22 17.41 -50.90
CA VAL A 76 -13.56 16.99 -51.22
C VAL A 76 -13.95 15.63 -50.60
N LEU A 77 -12.93 14.81 -50.25
CA LEU A 77 -13.13 13.46 -49.74
C LEU A 77 -13.12 13.37 -48.23
N ARG A 78 -12.62 14.40 -47.55
CA ARG A 78 -12.47 14.44 -46.09
C ARG A 78 -13.77 14.10 -45.33
N GLY A 79 -14.90 14.62 -45.79
CA GLY A 79 -16.21 14.35 -45.18
C GLY A 79 -16.58 12.88 -45.24
N TYR A 80 -16.41 12.28 -46.39
CA TYR A 80 -16.73 10.87 -46.62
C TYR A 80 -15.83 9.91 -45.88
N ILE A 81 -14.50 10.22 -45.77
CA ILE A 81 -13.58 9.41 -45.00
C ILE A 81 -13.92 9.47 -43.51
N ASN A 82 -14.24 10.68 -42.98
CA ASN A 82 -14.65 10.81 -41.58
C ASN A 82 -15.95 10.07 -41.26
N GLU A 83 -16.86 9.94 -42.24
CA GLU A 83 -18.06 9.14 -42.09
C GLU A 83 -17.75 7.65 -42.02
N CYS A 84 -16.87 7.14 -42.87
CA CYS A 84 -16.38 5.77 -42.80
C CYS A 84 -15.72 5.44 -41.46
N LEU A 85 -14.87 6.34 -40.94
CA LEU A 85 -14.25 6.18 -39.63
C LEU A 85 -15.31 6.10 -38.52
N ARG A 86 -16.32 6.97 -38.53
CA ARG A 86 -17.43 6.94 -37.56
C ARG A 86 -18.23 5.65 -37.65
N THR A 87 -18.51 5.18 -38.87
CA THR A 87 -19.24 3.90 -39.10
C THR A 87 -18.53 2.71 -38.46
N ARG A 88 -17.21 2.73 -38.39
CA ARG A 88 -16.39 1.69 -37.75
C ARG A 88 -16.04 2.00 -36.28
N ALA A 89 -16.51 3.12 -35.75
CA ALA A 89 -16.13 3.60 -34.42
C ALA A 89 -14.60 3.65 -34.17
N VAL A 90 -13.85 4.02 -35.23
CA VAL A 90 -12.38 4.14 -35.20
C VAL A 90 -12.00 5.61 -35.06
N GLU A 91 -11.16 5.90 -34.08
CA GLU A 91 -10.49 7.19 -33.97
C GLU A 91 -9.42 7.29 -35.06
N GLY A 92 -9.61 8.21 -35.98
CA GLY A 92 -8.68 8.45 -37.10
C GLY A 92 -8.63 9.92 -37.47
N ARG A 93 -7.66 10.28 -38.30
CA ARG A 93 -7.43 11.64 -38.75
C ARG A 93 -7.36 11.74 -40.26
N VAL A 94 -8.02 12.75 -40.81
CA VAL A 94 -7.98 13.09 -42.24
C VAL A 94 -7.34 14.46 -42.41
N ILE A 95 -6.21 14.51 -43.14
CA ILE A 95 -5.38 15.69 -43.38
C ILE A 95 -5.48 16.06 -44.84
N ALA A 96 -5.75 17.33 -45.13
CA ALA A 96 -5.71 17.88 -46.48
C ALA A 96 -4.35 18.53 -46.75
N THR A 97 -3.79 18.31 -47.92
CA THR A 97 -2.47 18.88 -48.32
C THR A 97 -2.57 20.34 -48.78
N VAL A 98 -3.61 20.67 -49.55
CA VAL A 98 -3.82 22.00 -50.10
C VAL A 98 -5.28 22.39 -50.00
N MET A 99 -5.55 23.69 -49.83
CA MET A 99 -6.88 24.28 -49.94
C MET A 99 -6.82 25.41 -50.96
N ARG A 100 -8.00 25.76 -51.51
CA ARG A 100 -8.07 26.91 -52.43
C ARG A 100 -7.60 28.18 -51.72
N ASP A 101 -6.81 28.96 -52.40
CA ASP A 101 -6.26 30.26 -51.92
C ASP A 101 -5.19 30.19 -50.81
N ASP A 102 -4.66 28.99 -50.50
CA ASP A 102 -3.53 28.84 -49.57
C ASP A 102 -2.17 28.91 -50.26
N ASP A 103 -1.10 29.17 -49.47
CA ASP A 103 0.28 29.01 -49.89
C ASP A 103 0.68 27.51 -49.86
N PRO A 104 0.87 26.84 -51.02
CA PRO A 104 1.08 25.42 -51.07
C PRO A 104 2.31 24.89 -50.26
N PRO A 105 3.49 25.54 -50.29
CA PRO A 105 4.63 25.11 -49.51
C PRO A 105 4.36 25.08 -47.99
N GLN A 106 3.74 26.12 -47.48
CA GLN A 106 3.39 26.19 -46.04
C GLN A 106 2.38 25.13 -45.67
N ARG A 107 1.36 24.93 -46.50
CA ARG A 107 0.32 23.92 -46.25
C ARG A 107 0.85 22.48 -46.27
N ILE A 108 1.79 22.18 -47.15
CA ILE A 108 2.45 20.85 -47.16
C ILE A 108 3.25 20.67 -45.88
N ALA A 109 3.97 21.68 -45.39
CA ALA A 109 4.71 21.59 -44.14
C ALA A 109 3.75 21.40 -42.92
N GLU A 110 2.63 22.13 -42.93
CA GLU A 110 1.57 21.94 -41.90
C GLU A 110 0.97 20.53 -41.96
N ALA A 111 0.66 20.03 -43.18
CA ALA A 111 0.13 18.67 -43.34
C ALA A 111 1.13 17.61 -42.85
N ALA A 112 2.41 17.76 -43.11
CA ALA A 112 3.45 16.89 -42.60
C ALA A 112 3.55 16.95 -41.06
N SER A 113 3.46 18.14 -40.50
CA SER A 113 3.44 18.33 -39.04
C SER A 113 2.20 17.69 -38.38
N GLN A 114 1.03 17.85 -39.00
CA GLN A 114 -0.20 17.19 -38.54
C GLN A 114 -0.13 15.65 -38.66
N ALA A 115 0.50 15.14 -39.71
CA ALA A 115 0.70 13.71 -39.89
C ALA A 115 1.60 13.14 -38.79
N MET A 116 2.68 13.84 -38.47
CA MET A 116 3.57 13.47 -37.36
C MET A 116 2.84 13.47 -36.01
N LEU A 117 2.09 14.52 -35.70
CA LEU A 117 1.30 14.61 -34.47
C LEU A 117 0.22 13.53 -34.37
N ALA A 118 -0.22 12.99 -35.51
CA ALA A 118 -1.13 11.86 -35.60
C ALA A 118 -0.42 10.49 -35.57
N GLY A 119 0.87 10.43 -35.27
CA GLY A 119 1.66 9.20 -35.19
C GLY A 119 2.27 8.73 -36.54
N GLY A 120 2.21 9.56 -37.57
CA GLY A 120 2.84 9.30 -38.85
C GLY A 120 4.38 9.37 -38.77
N SER A 121 5.06 8.52 -39.51
CA SER A 121 6.52 8.55 -39.63
C SER A 121 6.97 9.69 -40.56
N VAL A 122 7.92 10.49 -40.08
CA VAL A 122 8.50 11.62 -40.86
C VAL A 122 10.01 11.41 -41.02
N ASP A 123 10.49 11.58 -42.24
CA ASP A 123 11.91 11.63 -42.48
C ASP A 123 12.47 13.02 -42.11
N TRP A 124 13.07 13.08 -40.92
CA TRP A 124 13.62 14.33 -40.37
C TRP A 124 14.75 14.92 -41.21
N GLN A 125 15.52 14.12 -41.97
CA GLN A 125 16.60 14.61 -42.83
C GLN A 125 16.05 15.39 -44.02
N VAL A 126 14.90 14.94 -44.56
CA VAL A 126 14.22 15.67 -45.62
C VAL A 126 13.56 16.96 -45.07
N PHE A 127 13.01 16.89 -43.86
CA PHE A 127 12.34 18.04 -43.24
C PHE A 127 13.35 19.10 -42.76
N PHE A 128 14.47 18.66 -42.17
CA PHE A 128 15.55 19.52 -41.68
C PHE A 128 16.86 19.18 -42.37
N PRO A 129 17.06 19.61 -43.59
CA PRO A 129 18.26 19.24 -44.39
C PRO A 129 19.55 19.90 -43.91
N ARG A 130 19.45 20.87 -43.00
CA ARG A 130 20.60 21.54 -42.38
C ARG A 130 20.68 21.19 -40.91
N PRO A 131 21.89 20.90 -40.38
CA PRO A 131 22.05 20.69 -38.96
C PRO A 131 21.63 21.95 -38.19
N GLY A 132 20.75 21.76 -37.21
CA GLY A 132 20.32 22.81 -36.31
C GLY A 132 21.42 23.25 -35.34
N ARG A 133 21.24 24.40 -34.68
CA ARG A 133 22.02 24.75 -33.50
C ARG A 133 21.33 24.25 -32.25
N PHE A 134 22.11 23.84 -31.26
CA PHE A 134 21.56 23.61 -29.93
C PHE A 134 21.02 24.94 -29.38
N VAL A 135 19.78 24.92 -28.94
CA VAL A 135 19.09 26.08 -28.33
C VAL A 135 18.59 25.65 -26.95
N GLU A 136 18.93 26.41 -25.92
CA GLU A 136 18.33 26.22 -24.60
C GLU A 136 16.85 26.55 -24.68
N LEU A 137 16.03 25.54 -24.34
CA LEU A 137 14.59 25.71 -24.22
C LEU A 137 14.24 26.09 -22.78
N PRO A 138 13.15 26.85 -22.58
CA PRO A 138 12.62 27.07 -21.23
C PRO A 138 12.35 25.73 -20.58
N ASN A 139 12.74 25.60 -19.32
CA ASN A 139 12.39 24.42 -18.54
C ASN A 139 10.87 24.31 -18.37
N TYR A 140 10.41 23.08 -18.08
CA TYR A 140 9.00 22.85 -17.76
C TYR A 140 8.59 23.75 -16.60
N ALA A 141 7.50 24.48 -16.77
CA ALA A 141 6.92 25.33 -15.73
C ALA A 141 6.19 24.45 -14.71
N TRP A 142 6.93 24.00 -13.69
CA TRP A 142 6.37 23.18 -12.64
C TRP A 142 5.22 23.91 -11.93
N GLN A 143 4.07 23.28 -11.87
CA GLN A 143 2.99 23.69 -10.99
C GLN A 143 3.37 23.25 -9.58
N ARG A 144 3.92 24.18 -8.80
CA ARG A 144 4.43 23.90 -7.46
C ARG A 144 3.27 23.93 -6.47
N GLU A 145 2.64 22.79 -6.27
CA GLU A 145 1.69 22.56 -5.19
C GLU A 145 2.39 21.82 -4.05
N ARG A 146 1.96 22.12 -2.82
CA ARG A 146 2.53 21.48 -1.65
C ARG A 146 1.80 20.15 -1.41
N HIS A 147 2.41 19.05 -1.83
CA HIS A 147 1.89 17.69 -1.62
C HIS A 147 2.54 16.97 -0.42
N TRP A 148 3.24 17.71 0.44
CA TRP A 148 3.78 17.15 1.66
C TRP A 148 2.66 16.75 2.59
N HIS A 149 2.65 15.50 3.02
CA HIS A 149 1.81 15.06 4.12
C HIS A 149 2.10 15.96 5.34
N PRO A 150 1.08 16.38 6.12
CA PRO A 150 1.33 17.06 7.38
C PRO A 150 2.33 16.28 8.20
N VAL A 151 3.29 16.99 8.81
CA VAL A 151 4.28 16.36 9.66
C VAL A 151 3.55 15.82 10.89
N THR A 152 3.27 14.52 10.88
CA THR A 152 2.75 13.80 12.05
C THR A 152 3.91 13.37 12.93
N SER A 153 3.61 13.10 14.19
CA SER A 153 4.58 12.53 15.13
C SER A 153 5.19 11.22 14.59
N GLU A 154 4.38 10.43 13.89
CA GLU A 154 4.79 9.19 13.25
C GLU A 154 5.84 9.43 12.14
N ALA A 155 5.63 10.44 11.28
CA ALA A 155 6.55 10.76 10.19
C ALA A 155 7.92 11.27 10.70
N ILE A 156 7.94 12.08 11.76
CA ILE A 156 9.19 12.51 12.40
C ILE A 156 9.91 11.33 13.07
N GLY A 157 9.15 10.35 13.55
CA GLY A 157 9.67 9.17 14.23
C GLY A 157 10.58 8.29 13.40
N LEU A 158 10.25 8.12 12.15
CA LEU A 158 10.94 7.16 11.27
C LEU A 158 12.37 7.59 10.87
N ILE A 159 12.71 8.88 10.92
CA ILE A 159 13.97 9.38 10.31
C ILE A 159 15.04 9.76 11.36
N TYR A 160 14.68 10.16 12.58
CA TYR A 160 15.62 10.81 13.51
C TYR A 160 15.56 10.31 14.94
N ARG A 161 14.95 9.16 15.25
CA ARG A 161 14.74 8.72 16.61
C ARG A 161 15.55 7.49 16.96
N GLN A 162 16.20 7.54 18.11
CA GLN A 162 16.73 6.38 18.77
C GLN A 162 15.61 5.75 19.62
N ARG A 163 15.33 4.48 19.38
CA ARG A 163 14.39 3.70 20.18
C ARG A 163 14.94 3.55 21.59
N VAL A 164 14.17 3.94 22.58
CA VAL A 164 14.62 3.88 23.98
C VAL A 164 14.24 2.56 24.64
N HIS A 165 13.14 1.93 24.19
CA HIS A 165 12.68 0.65 24.71
C HIS A 165 11.80 -0.05 23.65
N PRO A 166 11.80 -1.41 23.57
CA PRO A 166 11.03 -2.14 22.54
C PRO A 166 9.54 -1.82 22.50
N LEU A 167 8.87 -1.73 23.65
CA LEU A 167 7.45 -1.40 23.72
C LEU A 167 7.20 0.10 23.82
N LEU A 168 7.99 0.85 24.59
CA LEU A 168 7.83 2.30 24.77
C LEU A 168 8.11 3.08 23.48
N GLY A 169 9.06 2.61 22.67
CA GLY A 169 9.37 3.18 21.37
C GLY A 169 10.27 4.39 21.43
N TYR A 170 9.81 5.51 20.90
CA TYR A 170 10.60 6.69 20.58
C TYR A 170 10.12 7.94 21.31
N PRO A 171 11.00 8.78 21.90
CA PRO A 171 10.61 10.03 22.52
C PRO A 171 10.13 11.06 21.49
N LEU A 172 9.07 11.78 21.80
CA LEU A 172 8.56 12.89 20.98
C LEU A 172 9.35 14.17 21.29
N ARG A 173 10.09 14.71 20.30
CA ARG A 173 10.89 15.93 20.47
C ARG A 173 10.11 17.18 20.83
N GLN A 174 8.83 17.22 20.44
CA GLN A 174 7.95 18.39 20.65
C GLN A 174 7.10 18.31 21.92
N GLN A 175 7.10 17.17 22.58
CA GLN A 175 6.32 16.93 23.80
C GLN A 175 7.23 16.25 24.82
N GLU A 176 7.56 16.97 25.86
CA GLU A 176 8.36 16.40 26.95
C GLU A 176 7.67 15.19 27.57
N LEU A 177 8.44 14.23 28.04
CA LEU A 177 7.98 13.01 28.72
C LEU A 177 6.88 12.26 27.96
N THR A 178 6.97 12.25 26.65
CA THR A 178 6.00 11.56 25.77
C THR A 178 6.76 10.67 24.80
N TRP A 179 6.31 9.43 24.68
CA TRP A 179 6.86 8.42 23.78
C TRP A 179 5.76 7.86 22.90
N GLU A 180 6.13 7.44 21.70
CA GLU A 180 5.25 6.72 20.79
C GLU A 180 5.91 5.47 20.23
N ASN A 181 5.10 4.45 20.00
CA ASN A 181 5.48 3.25 19.31
C ASN A 181 4.35 2.79 18.39
N GLN A 182 4.68 1.95 17.43
CA GLN A 182 3.71 1.25 16.60
C GLN A 182 3.66 -0.20 17.04
N LEU A 183 2.46 -0.68 17.31
CA LEU A 183 2.20 -2.04 17.74
C LEU A 183 1.38 -2.77 16.69
N ASP A 184 1.91 -3.84 16.20
CA ASP A 184 1.26 -4.88 15.43
C ASP A 184 1.94 -6.22 15.71
N SER A 185 1.33 -7.31 15.27
CA SER A 185 1.86 -8.65 15.50
C SER A 185 3.08 -8.99 14.62
N GLN A 186 3.34 -8.24 13.55
CA GLN A 186 4.52 -8.45 12.71
C GLN A 186 5.76 -7.80 13.32
N MET A 187 5.63 -6.56 13.84
CA MET A 187 6.73 -5.87 14.52
C MET A 187 6.99 -6.40 15.92
N HIS A 188 5.98 -6.93 16.58
CA HIS A 188 6.01 -7.51 17.92
C HIS A 188 5.41 -8.92 17.93
N PRO A 189 6.08 -9.93 17.35
CA PRO A 189 5.52 -11.27 17.16
C PRO A 189 5.02 -11.94 18.44
N LEU A 190 5.63 -11.61 19.59
CA LEU A 190 5.20 -12.13 20.88
C LEU A 190 3.73 -11.77 21.21
N LEU A 191 3.24 -10.62 20.72
CA LEU A 191 1.88 -10.17 21.03
C LEU A 191 0.82 -11.06 20.37
N ALA A 192 1.13 -11.70 19.23
CA ALA A 192 0.25 -12.65 18.57
C ALA A 192 -0.08 -13.88 19.44
N ASP A 193 0.76 -14.15 20.43
CA ASP A 193 0.63 -15.29 21.35
C ASP A 193 -0.29 -15.00 22.54
N HIS A 194 -0.88 -13.81 22.66
CA HIS A 194 -1.84 -13.46 23.72
C HIS A 194 -3.21 -13.18 23.12
N VAL A 195 -4.05 -14.22 23.07
CA VAL A 195 -5.37 -14.20 22.43
C VAL A 195 -6.46 -14.35 23.48
N VAL A 196 -7.43 -13.41 23.44
CA VAL A 196 -8.63 -13.42 24.31
C VAL A 196 -9.85 -13.51 23.40
N GLY A 197 -10.61 -14.59 23.49
CA GLY A 197 -11.63 -14.92 22.50
C GLY A 197 -11.00 -15.21 21.14
N GLU A 198 -11.37 -14.40 20.15
CA GLU A 198 -10.83 -14.48 18.78
C GLU A 198 -9.85 -13.32 18.46
N ALA A 199 -9.58 -12.45 19.43
CA ALA A 199 -8.79 -11.23 19.20
C ALA A 199 -7.42 -11.30 19.87
N ILE A 200 -6.39 -10.80 19.20
CA ILE A 200 -5.09 -10.52 19.82
C ILE A 200 -5.25 -9.29 20.69
N VAL A 201 -5.03 -9.45 21.98
CA VAL A 201 -5.18 -8.36 22.97
C VAL A 201 -3.82 -8.06 23.60
N PHE A 202 -3.46 -6.78 23.67
CA PHE A 202 -2.26 -6.36 24.37
C PHE A 202 -2.34 -6.74 25.85
N PRO A 203 -1.36 -7.49 26.38
CA PRO A 203 -1.46 -8.05 27.73
C PRO A 203 -1.44 -6.97 28.81
N GLY A 204 -2.13 -7.20 29.92
CA GLY A 204 -2.10 -6.32 31.10
C GLY A 204 -0.68 -6.07 31.63
N SER A 205 0.15 -7.09 31.60
CA SER A 205 1.59 -7.04 31.89
C SER A 205 2.37 -6.12 30.94
N GLY A 206 1.92 -5.96 29.70
CA GLY A 206 2.51 -5.03 28.74
C GLY A 206 2.30 -3.57 29.12
N PHE A 207 1.16 -3.21 29.73
CA PHE A 207 0.93 -1.87 30.29
C PHE A 207 1.82 -1.59 31.49
N ALA A 208 2.10 -2.61 32.32
CA ALA A 208 3.03 -2.51 33.44
C ALA A 208 4.45 -2.21 32.94
N GLU A 209 4.91 -2.95 31.91
CA GLU A 209 6.22 -2.70 31.29
C GLU A 209 6.31 -1.32 30.66
N LEU A 210 5.26 -0.86 29.95
CA LEU A 210 5.20 0.49 29.38
C LEU A 210 5.33 1.59 30.45
N ALA A 211 4.60 1.44 31.55
CA ALA A 211 4.63 2.39 32.66
C ALA A 211 6.01 2.43 33.32
N LEU A 212 6.59 1.26 33.58
CA LEU A 212 7.90 1.12 34.19
C LEU A 212 9.00 1.66 33.26
N ALA A 213 8.98 1.31 31.98
CA ALA A 213 9.95 1.81 31.00
C ALA A 213 9.89 3.33 30.85
N ALA A 214 8.70 3.93 30.87
CA ALA A 214 8.53 5.38 30.81
C ALA A 214 9.09 6.05 32.09
N ALA A 215 8.83 5.48 33.26
CA ALA A 215 9.33 5.99 34.53
C ALA A 215 10.87 5.93 34.63
N LEU A 216 11.47 4.81 34.23
CA LEU A 216 12.94 4.65 34.18
C LEU A 216 13.59 5.56 33.13
N ALA A 217 12.93 5.81 32.01
CA ALA A 217 13.38 6.76 31.00
C ALA A 217 13.36 8.21 31.52
N TRP A 218 12.40 8.55 32.39
CA TRP A 218 12.33 9.88 33.05
C TRP A 218 13.38 10.03 34.13
N HIS A 219 13.56 9.01 34.97
CA HIS A 219 14.48 9.06 36.13
C HIS A 219 15.88 8.49 35.86
N ALA A 220 16.28 8.39 34.61
CA ALA A 220 17.61 7.93 34.19
C ALA A 220 18.06 6.58 34.82
N GLY A 221 17.11 5.68 35.06
CA GLY A 221 17.38 4.35 35.59
C GLY A 221 17.44 4.26 37.12
N GLU A 222 17.02 5.29 37.83
CA GLU A 222 16.83 5.19 39.31
C GLU A 222 15.69 4.23 39.63
N VAL A 223 15.74 3.61 40.81
CA VAL A 223 14.70 2.70 41.29
C VAL A 223 13.37 3.47 41.36
N THR A 224 12.38 2.98 40.66
CA THR A 224 11.09 3.65 40.50
C THR A 224 9.99 2.67 40.79
N GLU A 225 8.96 3.12 41.49
CA GLU A 225 7.73 2.35 41.74
C GLU A 225 6.57 2.91 40.93
N ILE A 226 5.74 2.03 40.39
CA ILE A 226 4.47 2.37 39.77
C ILE A 226 3.34 1.98 40.70
N GLU A 227 2.41 2.91 40.95
CA GLU A 227 1.21 2.71 41.76
C GLU A 227 -0.03 2.86 40.92
N ASP A 228 -1.09 2.20 41.35
CA ASP A 228 -2.47 2.35 40.83
C ASP A 228 -2.56 2.25 39.30
N LEU A 229 -1.88 1.26 38.71
CA LEU A 229 -2.10 0.99 37.29
C LEU A 229 -3.52 0.45 37.10
N GLU A 230 -4.33 1.18 36.33
CA GLU A 230 -5.67 0.80 35.95
C GLU A 230 -5.80 0.67 34.44
N ILE A 231 -6.33 -0.45 33.96
CA ILE A 231 -6.62 -0.71 32.55
C ILE A 231 -8.07 -0.30 32.30
N ARG A 232 -8.27 0.74 31.47
CA ARG A 232 -9.56 1.36 31.19
C ARG A 232 -10.27 0.77 29.98
N SER A 233 -9.50 0.35 28.98
CA SER A 233 -10.03 -0.32 27.80
C SER A 233 -9.00 -1.27 27.19
N PRO A 234 -9.42 -2.41 26.60
CA PRO A 234 -8.52 -3.31 25.92
C PRO A 234 -7.85 -2.61 24.71
N LEU A 235 -6.61 -2.95 24.48
CA LEU A 235 -5.89 -2.57 23.27
C LEU A 235 -5.81 -3.79 22.35
N LEU A 236 -6.51 -3.72 21.23
CA LEU A 236 -6.48 -4.77 20.22
C LEU A 236 -5.24 -4.60 19.34
N VAL A 237 -4.59 -5.70 19.03
CA VAL A 237 -3.42 -5.77 18.15
C VAL A 237 -3.87 -6.50 16.89
N ASP A 238 -3.48 -5.98 15.74
CA ASP A 238 -3.85 -6.51 14.43
C ASP A 238 -2.57 -6.90 13.67
N ASP A 239 -2.68 -7.77 12.68
CA ASP A 239 -1.59 -8.15 11.79
C ASP A 239 -1.57 -7.32 10.49
N GLU A 240 -2.71 -6.73 10.11
CA GLU A 240 -2.85 -5.89 8.93
C GLU A 240 -2.73 -4.39 9.24
N ARG A 241 -3.06 -3.98 10.47
CA ARG A 241 -3.15 -2.58 10.89
C ARG A 241 -2.35 -2.32 12.15
N SER A 242 -1.37 -1.43 12.04
CA SER A 242 -0.62 -1.00 13.20
C SER A 242 -1.42 -0.02 14.06
N THR A 243 -1.31 -0.15 15.37
CA THR A 243 -1.83 0.82 16.34
C THR A 243 -0.68 1.68 16.86
N THR A 244 -0.79 3.00 16.75
CA THR A 244 0.13 3.92 17.41
C THR A 244 -0.26 4.03 18.88
N ILE A 245 0.62 3.58 19.77
CA ILE A 245 0.49 3.73 21.21
C ILE A 245 1.31 4.93 21.67
N ARG A 246 0.75 5.74 22.56
CA ARG A 246 1.40 6.89 23.16
C ARG A 246 1.40 6.77 24.66
N SER A 247 2.59 6.83 25.26
CA SER A 247 2.79 6.89 26.71
C SER A 247 3.25 8.29 27.08
N ARG A 248 2.56 8.92 28.03
CA ARG A 248 2.85 10.28 28.51
C ARG A 248 2.91 10.32 30.01
N ILE A 249 3.89 11.05 30.54
CA ILE A 249 4.01 11.36 31.98
C ILE A 249 3.68 12.83 32.19
N ASP A 250 2.88 13.12 33.19
CA ASP A 250 2.71 14.46 33.73
C ASP A 250 3.81 14.73 34.76
N ALA A 251 4.67 15.70 34.48
CA ALA A 251 5.80 16.04 35.37
C ALA A 251 5.36 16.62 36.72
N GLN A 252 4.13 17.12 36.84
CA GLN A 252 3.66 17.76 38.06
C GLN A 252 3.25 16.74 39.12
N ASP A 253 2.53 15.69 38.72
CA ASP A 253 1.99 14.73 39.67
C ASP A 253 2.50 13.29 39.48
N GLY A 254 3.32 13.04 38.45
CA GLY A 254 3.83 11.72 38.10
C GLY A 254 2.78 10.79 37.48
N GLY A 255 1.64 11.34 37.06
CA GLY A 255 0.59 10.57 36.39
C GLY A 255 1.03 10.07 35.03
N ILE A 256 0.78 8.79 34.73
CA ILE A 256 1.04 8.17 33.44
C ILE A 256 -0.29 7.96 32.70
N THR A 257 -0.33 8.32 31.45
CA THR A 257 -1.45 7.99 30.55
C THR A 257 -0.93 7.22 29.35
N ILE A 258 -1.62 6.10 29.04
CA ILE A 258 -1.32 5.27 27.88
C ILE A 258 -2.53 5.28 26.97
N THR A 259 -2.36 5.82 25.77
CA THR A 259 -3.42 5.99 24.76
C THR A 259 -3.04 5.32 23.48
N GLY A 260 -4.01 4.86 22.70
CA GLY A 260 -3.81 4.24 21.39
C GLY A 260 -4.73 4.81 20.32
N ARG A 261 -4.30 4.70 19.09
CA ARG A 261 -5.07 5.08 17.91
C ARG A 261 -4.55 4.31 16.70
N GLU A 262 -5.43 3.99 15.75
CA GLU A 262 -5.01 3.38 14.48
C GLU A 262 -3.98 4.29 13.78
N GLN A 263 -2.93 3.69 13.24
CA GLN A 263 -1.85 4.40 12.56
C GLN A 263 -2.40 5.19 11.36
N LEU A 264 -1.89 6.41 11.16
CA LEU A 264 -2.28 7.33 10.08
C LEU A 264 -3.77 7.72 10.08
N SER A 265 -4.48 7.50 11.20
CA SER A 265 -5.88 7.87 11.38
C SER A 265 -5.99 9.23 12.09
N ASP A 266 -7.04 10.00 11.76
CA ASP A 266 -7.44 11.22 12.48
C ASP A 266 -8.45 10.94 13.62
N ALA A 267 -8.71 9.66 13.94
CA ALA A 267 -9.59 9.26 15.03
C ALA A 267 -9.05 9.79 16.38
N PRO A 268 -9.94 10.03 17.34
CA PRO A 268 -9.54 10.43 18.69
C PRO A 268 -8.71 9.33 19.37
N TRP A 269 -7.78 9.73 20.22
CA TRP A 269 -7.02 8.82 21.05
C TRP A 269 -7.89 8.11 22.08
N THR A 270 -7.84 6.78 22.11
CA THR A 270 -8.51 5.96 23.13
C THR A 270 -7.60 5.81 24.34
N LEU A 271 -8.11 6.05 25.52
CA LEU A 271 -7.40 5.83 26.78
C LEU A 271 -7.44 4.34 27.15
N HIS A 272 -6.27 3.71 27.20
CA HIS A 272 -6.15 2.29 27.54
C HIS A 272 -5.74 2.05 28.98
N ALA A 273 -4.79 2.82 29.51
CA ALA A 273 -4.37 2.65 30.89
C ALA A 273 -3.90 3.99 31.50
N VAL A 274 -3.99 4.04 32.82
CA VAL A 274 -3.43 5.11 33.67
C VAL A 274 -2.63 4.48 34.80
N ALA A 275 -1.61 5.20 35.30
CA ALA A 275 -0.82 4.79 36.45
C ALA A 275 -0.19 6.04 37.09
N ARG A 276 0.50 5.86 38.19
CA ARG A 276 1.24 6.94 38.86
C ARG A 276 2.64 6.47 39.22
N ILE A 277 3.64 7.36 39.03
CA ILE A 277 5.01 7.14 39.48
C ILE A 277 5.16 7.64 40.90
N ARG A 278 5.70 6.79 41.76
CA ARG A 278 6.08 7.16 43.13
C ARG A 278 7.56 7.57 43.13
N ARG A 279 7.84 8.83 43.54
CA ARG A 279 9.19 9.39 43.52
C ARG A 279 10.06 8.93 44.73
N GLU A 280 9.45 8.55 45.82
CA GLU A 280 10.15 8.03 47.00
C GLU A 280 9.88 6.54 47.12
N ALA A 281 10.72 5.73 46.46
CA ALA A 281 10.70 4.29 46.68
C ALA A 281 11.04 4.03 48.13
N GLN A 282 10.09 3.59 48.94
CA GLN A 282 10.41 2.97 50.21
C GLN A 282 11.07 1.64 49.88
N HIS A 283 12.41 1.63 49.94
CA HIS A 283 13.25 0.43 49.75
C HIS A 283 12.98 -0.59 50.85
N THR A 284 11.80 -1.13 50.92
CA THR A 284 11.60 -2.43 51.50
C THR A 284 11.87 -3.42 50.37
N LEU A 285 13.14 -3.59 50.01
CA LEU A 285 13.53 -4.76 49.25
C LEU A 285 13.09 -5.94 50.12
N LEU A 286 11.92 -6.48 49.76
CA LEU A 286 11.52 -7.79 50.23
C LEU A 286 12.57 -8.75 49.64
N HIS A 287 13.69 -8.95 50.36
CA HIS A 287 14.54 -10.10 50.17
C HIS A 287 13.77 -11.34 50.59
N GLU A 288 12.58 -11.50 50.02
CA GLU A 288 11.89 -12.78 50.08
C GLU A 288 12.77 -13.77 49.33
N ARG A 289 13.27 -14.75 50.11
CA ARG A 289 14.01 -15.84 49.50
C ARG A 289 13.12 -16.50 48.48
N CYS A 290 13.67 -16.73 47.31
CA CYS A 290 12.98 -17.52 46.27
C CYS A 290 12.37 -18.76 46.94
N PRO A 291 11.06 -18.97 46.84
CA PRO A 291 10.40 -20.07 47.54
C PRO A 291 10.98 -21.42 47.10
N ARG A 292 11.15 -22.32 48.03
CA ARG A 292 11.62 -23.67 47.71
C ARG A 292 10.50 -24.43 47.01
N LEU A 293 10.85 -25.16 45.96
CA LEU A 293 9.87 -26.04 45.28
C LEU A 293 9.44 -27.15 46.24
N PRO A 294 8.14 -27.50 46.29
CA PRO A 294 7.66 -28.60 47.06
C PRO A 294 8.29 -29.94 46.65
N GLU A 295 8.56 -30.79 47.63
CA GLU A 295 9.13 -32.12 47.36
C GLU A 295 8.06 -33.16 46.90
N ARG A 296 6.77 -32.73 46.84
CA ARG A 296 5.66 -33.55 46.34
C ARG A 296 5.52 -33.43 44.82
N PRO A 297 4.85 -34.38 44.16
CA PRO A 297 4.54 -34.28 42.74
C PRO A 297 3.78 -32.98 42.44
N PRO A 298 3.98 -32.38 41.26
CA PRO A 298 3.27 -31.18 40.85
C PRO A 298 1.78 -31.46 40.66
N ASP A 299 0.93 -30.49 40.96
CA ASP A 299 -0.52 -30.57 40.83
C ASP A 299 -0.95 -30.31 39.37
N PHE A 300 -0.16 -29.59 38.62
CA PHE A 300 -0.42 -29.30 37.22
C PHE A 300 0.87 -29.21 36.40
N THR A 301 0.72 -29.37 35.09
CA THR A 301 1.77 -29.22 34.08
C THR A 301 1.46 -28.01 33.19
N GLY A 302 2.42 -27.51 32.42
CA GLY A 302 2.18 -26.46 31.44
C GLY A 302 1.08 -26.82 30.44
N ALA A 303 0.99 -28.08 30.02
CA ALA A 303 -0.05 -28.55 29.10
C ALA A 303 -1.46 -28.48 29.73
N SER A 304 -1.63 -29.00 30.96
CA SER A 304 -2.93 -28.94 31.65
C SER A 304 -3.32 -27.51 32.02
N HIS A 305 -2.33 -26.65 32.33
CA HIS A 305 -2.56 -25.23 32.56
C HIS A 305 -3.06 -24.52 31.27
N ALA A 306 -2.43 -24.74 30.14
CA ALA A 306 -2.85 -24.23 28.87
C ALA A 306 -4.25 -24.71 28.43
N GLU A 307 -4.64 -25.91 28.83
CA GLU A 307 -6.01 -26.38 28.60
C GLU A 307 -7.01 -25.65 29.49
N LEU A 308 -6.70 -25.45 30.77
CA LEU A 308 -7.55 -24.71 31.71
C LEU A 308 -7.79 -23.27 31.21
N THR A 309 -6.76 -22.55 30.75
CA THR A 309 -6.91 -21.17 30.26
C THR A 309 -7.78 -21.08 29.00
N ARG A 310 -7.73 -22.09 28.14
CA ARG A 310 -8.61 -22.16 26.96
C ARG A 310 -10.10 -22.31 27.33
N THR A 311 -10.43 -22.97 28.45
CA THR A 311 -11.83 -23.11 28.87
C THR A 311 -12.48 -21.76 29.21
N VAL A 312 -11.67 -20.78 29.63
CA VAL A 312 -12.10 -19.37 29.87
C VAL A 312 -11.85 -18.46 28.69
N GLY A 313 -11.64 -18.99 27.49
CA GLY A 313 -11.49 -18.19 26.29
C GLY A 313 -10.16 -17.43 26.17
N ILE A 314 -9.11 -17.85 26.88
CA ILE A 314 -7.77 -17.28 26.75
C ILE A 314 -6.83 -18.33 26.18
N SER A 315 -6.25 -18.02 25.02
CA SER A 315 -5.26 -18.87 24.34
C SER A 315 -3.89 -18.23 24.39
N TYR A 316 -2.96 -18.93 25.03
CA TYR A 316 -1.56 -18.51 25.10
C TYR A 316 -0.72 -19.29 24.10
N GLY A 317 -0.03 -18.57 23.21
CA GLY A 317 0.97 -19.14 22.31
C GLY A 317 2.34 -19.33 22.99
N PRO A 318 3.37 -19.80 22.24
CA PRO A 318 4.67 -20.20 22.79
C PRO A 318 5.37 -19.13 23.64
N ALA A 319 5.22 -17.82 23.30
CA ALA A 319 5.86 -16.74 24.06
C ALA A 319 5.27 -16.55 25.48
N PHE A 320 4.02 -16.95 25.71
CA PHE A 320 3.33 -16.85 27.00
C PHE A 320 3.17 -18.19 27.73
N GLN A 321 3.67 -19.28 27.19
CA GLN A 321 3.70 -20.58 27.85
C GLN A 321 4.96 -20.72 28.73
N CYS A 322 5.02 -19.91 29.78
CA CYS A 322 6.20 -19.81 30.66
C CYS A 322 6.15 -20.79 31.85
N ILE A 323 5.02 -21.43 32.12
CA ILE A 323 4.78 -22.24 33.32
C ILE A 323 5.00 -23.71 33.04
N ASP A 324 5.83 -24.40 33.87
CA ASP A 324 6.06 -25.83 33.79
C ASP A 324 6.97 -26.36 34.91
N PRO A 325 6.56 -27.20 35.78
CA PRO A 325 5.22 -27.48 36.33
C PRO A 325 4.87 -26.57 37.51
N GLY A 326 3.69 -26.79 38.17
CA GLY A 326 3.27 -26.00 39.30
C GLY A 326 2.54 -26.78 40.41
N TRP A 327 2.40 -26.10 41.55
CA TRP A 327 1.81 -26.58 42.77
C TRP A 327 0.80 -25.57 43.30
N VAL A 328 -0.29 -26.07 43.89
CA VAL A 328 -1.33 -25.23 44.51
C VAL A 328 -1.42 -25.64 45.98
N ASP A 329 -1.48 -24.65 46.87
CA ASP A 329 -1.67 -24.85 48.29
C ASP A 329 -2.66 -23.78 48.83
N GLY A 330 -3.93 -24.18 48.94
CA GLY A 330 -5.01 -23.25 49.33
C GLY A 330 -5.11 -22.07 48.35
N ASN A 331 -4.86 -20.87 48.86
CA ASN A 331 -4.92 -19.60 48.10
C ASN A 331 -3.53 -19.20 47.50
N SER A 332 -2.61 -20.12 47.43
CA SER A 332 -1.27 -19.89 46.91
C SER A 332 -0.95 -20.85 45.78
N ALA A 333 -0.30 -20.34 44.76
CA ALA A 333 0.23 -21.18 43.69
C ALA A 333 1.72 -20.87 43.49
N LEU A 334 2.49 -21.90 43.19
CA LEU A 334 3.89 -21.80 42.87
C LEU A 334 4.15 -22.58 41.58
N ALA A 335 4.93 -22.01 40.68
CA ALA A 335 5.32 -22.69 39.47
C ALA A 335 6.79 -22.52 39.15
N ARG A 336 7.34 -23.45 38.40
CA ARG A 336 8.63 -23.30 37.76
C ARG A 336 8.43 -22.54 36.46
N TYR A 337 9.24 -21.50 36.27
CA TYR A 337 9.25 -20.81 34.98
C TYR A 337 10.25 -21.45 34.02
N ARG A 338 9.81 -21.55 32.78
CA ARG A 338 10.64 -21.87 31.63
C ARG A 338 10.59 -20.69 30.69
N ILE A 339 11.72 -20.03 30.49
CA ILE A 339 11.81 -18.89 29.57
C ILE A 339 11.77 -19.42 28.15
N PRO A 340 10.77 -19.05 27.33
CA PRO A 340 10.72 -19.46 25.92
C PRO A 340 11.87 -18.85 25.11
N GLU A 341 12.34 -19.56 24.08
CA GLU A 341 13.42 -19.08 23.21
C GLU A 341 13.07 -17.74 22.53
N SER A 342 11.80 -17.56 22.17
CA SER A 342 11.29 -16.34 21.58
C SER A 342 11.35 -15.12 22.52
N VAL A 343 11.45 -15.34 23.81
CA VAL A 343 11.53 -14.31 24.88
C VAL A 343 12.94 -14.11 25.37
N ALA A 344 13.76 -15.15 25.32
CA ALA A 344 15.14 -15.11 25.84
C ALA A 344 15.99 -14.01 25.15
N GLY A 345 16.56 -13.13 25.97
CA GLY A 345 17.43 -12.04 25.49
C GLY A 345 16.72 -10.82 24.94
N GLN A 346 15.39 -10.77 24.96
CA GLN A 346 14.68 -9.54 24.65
C GLN A 346 14.85 -8.51 25.77
N PRO A 347 15.20 -7.24 25.43
CA PRO A 347 15.37 -6.21 26.44
C PRO A 347 13.99 -5.81 27.01
N ALA A 348 13.85 -6.00 28.32
CA ALA A 348 12.68 -5.58 29.09
C ALA A 348 13.10 -5.36 30.55
N HIS A 349 12.41 -4.48 31.27
CA HIS A 349 12.58 -4.30 32.71
C HIS A 349 11.77 -5.34 33.47
N LEU A 350 10.52 -5.55 33.03
CA LEU A 350 9.62 -6.56 33.54
C LEU A 350 8.93 -7.23 32.34
N HIS A 351 9.56 -8.27 31.80
CA HIS A 351 9.12 -8.86 30.53
C HIS A 351 7.64 -9.28 30.59
N PRO A 352 6.78 -8.80 29.66
CA PRO A 352 5.34 -9.05 29.71
C PRO A 352 4.96 -10.52 29.82
N SER A 353 5.60 -11.40 29.06
CA SER A 353 5.32 -12.85 29.11
C SER A 353 5.60 -13.48 30.47
N LEU A 354 6.63 -12.98 31.18
CA LEU A 354 6.99 -13.52 32.51
C LEU A 354 6.04 -12.99 33.59
N LEU A 355 5.69 -11.72 33.54
CA LEU A 355 4.72 -11.15 34.49
C LEU A 355 3.32 -11.74 34.24
N ASP A 356 2.93 -11.90 33.00
CA ASP A 356 1.65 -12.52 32.66
C ASP A 356 1.58 -13.96 33.18
N GLY A 357 2.67 -14.70 33.08
CA GLY A 357 2.77 -16.05 33.65
C GLY A 357 2.47 -16.08 35.16
N ALA A 358 2.84 -15.03 35.91
CA ALA A 358 2.44 -14.94 37.33
C ALA A 358 0.92 -14.72 37.47
N PHE A 359 0.32 -13.89 36.61
CA PHE A 359 -1.14 -13.70 36.61
C PHE A 359 -1.90 -14.97 36.20
N GLN A 360 -1.34 -15.77 35.30
CA GLN A 360 -1.93 -17.03 34.88
C GLN A 360 -2.09 -18.03 36.04
N LEU A 361 -1.26 -17.98 37.09
CA LEU A 361 -1.38 -18.84 38.25
C LEU A 361 -2.68 -18.64 39.04
N VAL A 362 -3.31 -17.46 38.92
CA VAL A 362 -4.62 -17.19 39.52
C VAL A 362 -5.69 -18.16 39.00
N PHE A 363 -5.59 -18.60 37.74
CA PHE A 363 -6.54 -19.59 37.18
C PHE A 363 -6.43 -20.94 37.91
N GLN A 364 -5.26 -21.30 38.41
CA GLN A 364 -5.08 -22.53 39.17
C GLN A 364 -5.66 -22.41 40.58
N ILE A 365 -5.54 -21.21 41.20
CA ILE A 365 -6.12 -20.95 42.54
C ILE A 365 -7.63 -20.92 42.47
N LEU A 366 -8.18 -20.34 41.39
CA LEU A 366 -9.62 -20.15 41.18
C LEU A 366 -10.23 -21.23 40.26
N GLN A 367 -9.64 -22.42 40.17
CA GLN A 367 -10.04 -23.45 39.20
C GLN A 367 -11.53 -23.77 39.26
N ASP A 368 -12.15 -23.86 40.45
CA ASP A 368 -13.57 -24.15 40.60
C ASP A 368 -14.46 -23.01 40.04
N VAL A 369 -14.02 -21.75 40.20
CA VAL A 369 -14.68 -20.57 39.65
C VAL A 369 -14.54 -20.53 38.14
N VAL A 370 -13.32 -20.78 37.65
CA VAL A 370 -12.99 -20.78 36.23
C VAL A 370 -13.83 -21.83 35.48
N VAL A 371 -13.90 -23.06 35.96
CA VAL A 371 -14.68 -24.11 35.34
C VAL A 371 -16.18 -23.82 35.34
N SER A 372 -16.69 -23.12 36.38
CA SER A 372 -18.11 -22.75 36.46
C SER A 372 -18.50 -21.58 35.55
N HIS A 373 -17.52 -20.85 34.97
CA HIS A 373 -17.72 -19.69 34.08
C HIS A 373 -17.07 -19.92 32.71
N GLU A 374 -17.31 -21.09 32.11
CA GLU A 374 -16.77 -21.45 30.79
C GLU A 374 -17.07 -20.40 29.75
N GLY A 375 -16.05 -19.97 28.99
CA GLY A 375 -16.16 -18.94 27.95
C GLY A 375 -16.11 -17.50 28.45
N VAL A 376 -15.94 -17.24 29.76
CA VAL A 376 -15.78 -15.90 30.32
C VAL A 376 -14.32 -15.66 30.64
N ALA A 377 -13.67 -14.76 29.85
CA ALA A 377 -12.28 -14.40 30.05
C ALA A 377 -12.09 -13.53 31.30
N PHE A 378 -11.18 -13.90 32.17
CA PHE A 378 -10.76 -13.11 33.30
C PHE A 378 -9.42 -12.42 32.96
N VAL A 379 -9.44 -11.10 32.94
CA VAL A 379 -8.25 -10.29 32.64
C VAL A 379 -7.95 -9.34 33.80
N PRO A 380 -6.67 -9.01 34.07
CA PRO A 380 -6.33 -8.04 35.10
C PRO A 380 -6.84 -6.65 34.67
N THR A 381 -7.54 -5.97 35.56
CA THR A 381 -8.01 -4.59 35.35
C THR A 381 -7.24 -3.55 36.15
N SER A 382 -6.51 -3.98 37.17
CA SER A 382 -5.70 -3.07 38.00
C SER A 382 -4.52 -3.80 38.66
N MET A 383 -3.45 -3.05 38.93
CA MET A 383 -2.29 -3.48 39.70
C MET A 383 -1.97 -2.37 40.70
N GLY A 384 -2.02 -2.68 42.00
CA GLY A 384 -1.86 -1.68 43.06
C GLY A 384 -0.44 -1.12 43.12
N ARG A 385 0.60 -1.98 42.97
CA ARG A 385 2.00 -1.58 43.06
C ARG A 385 2.89 -2.49 42.22
N ILE A 386 3.85 -1.88 41.52
CA ILE A 386 4.89 -2.53 40.73
C ILE A 386 6.21 -1.85 41.13
N ALA A 387 7.15 -2.64 41.68
CA ALA A 387 8.43 -2.16 42.18
C ALA A 387 9.60 -3.02 41.66
#